data_256e1dc179c5cab4dcd81762fff9a7c1
#
_entry.id   256e1dc179c5cab4dcd81762fff9a7c1
#
_cell.length_a   1.000
_cell.length_b   1.000
_cell.length_c   1.000
_cell.angle_alpha   90.00
_cell.angle_beta   90.00
_cell.angle_gamma   90.00
#
_symmetry.space_group_name_H-M   'P 1'
#
loop_
_entity.id
_entity.type
_entity.pdbx_description
1 polymer ?
#
loop_
_entity_poly.entity_id
_entity_poly.type
_entity_poly.pdbx_seq_one_letter_code
_entity_poly.pdbx_strand_id
1 'polypeptide(L)'
;MPIGPARMPLMDHLGELRRRLTIVVASLVVATVFMYFATPTLVDILKDPINGALKEGEQLLVMTSLGGFSIKFNIAIKVAVAMCTPMIIWQILAFFLPALRPNERKWVVPTVLIATVLFFAGVVFCYMFIAPAAFEWLLGETRTIGAAAPQLEDFINTELLLMIGFGVSFELPLIVFYLAVFHIVPYATFRAAWRYVYVIMLVVSASITPDASPVTLIFMYAVMLSLYEVALMVTRFVVMARDGKAGLTAVSYTHLR
;
A
#
# COMPACT_ATOMS: atom_id res chain seq x y z
N MET A 1 -27.68 -25.69 22.00
CA MET A 1 -27.46 -25.30 20.59
C MET A 1 -25.97 -24.98 20.42
N PRO A 2 -25.22 -25.67 19.59
CA PRO A 2 -23.82 -25.40 19.39
C PRO A 2 -23.68 -24.17 18.50
N ILE A 3 -23.29 -23.05 19.11
CA ILE A 3 -22.90 -21.84 18.38
C ILE A 3 -21.43 -22.04 17.94
N GLY A 4 -21.25 -22.90 16.93
CA GLY A 4 -19.98 -22.98 16.23
C GLY A 4 -19.88 -21.85 15.19
N PRO A 5 -18.65 -21.41 14.80
CA PRO A 5 -18.50 -20.50 13.68
C PRO A 5 -19.22 -21.08 12.47
N ALA A 6 -20.02 -20.26 11.77
CA ALA A 6 -20.77 -20.69 10.60
C ALA A 6 -19.77 -21.24 9.56
N ARG A 7 -19.67 -22.56 9.47
CA ARG A 7 -18.90 -23.21 8.40
C ARG A 7 -19.67 -23.01 7.11
N MET A 8 -19.37 -21.94 6.39
CA MET A 8 -19.88 -21.80 5.03
C MET A 8 -19.29 -22.92 4.16
N PRO A 9 -20.11 -23.62 3.36
CA PRO A 9 -19.61 -24.53 2.34
C PRO A 9 -18.60 -23.81 1.45
N LEU A 10 -17.55 -24.49 1.01
CA LEU A 10 -16.52 -23.89 0.15
C LEU A 10 -17.09 -23.20 -1.09
N MET A 11 -18.17 -23.75 -1.65
CA MET A 11 -18.84 -23.17 -2.82
C MET A 11 -19.50 -21.83 -2.53
N ASP A 12 -20.09 -21.65 -1.35
CA ASP A 12 -20.70 -20.38 -0.94
C ASP A 12 -19.62 -19.31 -0.70
N HIS A 13 -18.49 -19.72 -0.12
CA HIS A 13 -17.34 -18.82 0.09
C HIS A 13 -16.71 -18.35 -1.24
N LEU A 14 -16.59 -19.26 -2.22
CA LEU A 14 -16.15 -18.90 -3.59
C LEU A 14 -17.18 -18.00 -4.29
N GLY A 15 -18.47 -18.22 -4.08
CA GLY A 15 -19.54 -17.37 -4.57
C GLY A 15 -19.46 -15.93 -4.01
N GLU A 16 -19.16 -15.81 -2.71
CA GLU A 16 -18.94 -14.51 -2.06
C GLU A 16 -17.72 -13.80 -2.62
N LEU A 17 -16.58 -14.50 -2.79
CA LEU A 17 -15.38 -13.97 -3.41
C LEU A 17 -15.65 -13.40 -4.80
N ARG A 18 -16.32 -14.18 -5.66
CA ARG A 18 -16.70 -13.75 -7.01
C ARG A 18 -17.54 -12.48 -6.98
N ARG A 19 -18.57 -12.43 -6.13
CA ARG A 19 -19.45 -11.25 -6.00
C ARG A 19 -18.66 -10.01 -5.59
N ARG A 20 -17.77 -10.12 -4.59
CA ARG A 20 -16.95 -9.00 -4.10
C ARG A 20 -15.96 -8.52 -5.15
N LEU A 21 -15.31 -9.47 -5.84
CA LEU A 21 -14.39 -9.13 -6.94
C LEU A 21 -15.14 -8.41 -8.07
N THR A 22 -16.36 -8.85 -8.41
CA THR A 22 -17.18 -8.16 -9.42
C THR A 22 -17.51 -6.73 -9.01
N ILE A 23 -17.82 -6.48 -7.72
CA ILE A 23 -18.07 -5.12 -7.21
C ILE A 23 -16.81 -4.27 -7.34
N VAL A 24 -15.64 -4.79 -6.95
CA VAL A 24 -14.36 -4.07 -7.06
C VAL A 24 -14.07 -3.72 -8.51
N VAL A 25 -14.16 -4.68 -9.43
CA VAL A 25 -13.89 -4.45 -10.86
C VAL A 25 -14.87 -3.43 -11.45
N ALA A 26 -16.16 -3.57 -11.17
CA ALA A 26 -17.17 -2.61 -11.65
C ALA A 26 -16.90 -1.18 -11.15
N SER A 27 -16.54 -1.05 -9.87
CA SER A 27 -16.19 0.26 -9.30
C SER A 27 -14.94 0.85 -9.90
N LEU A 28 -13.90 0.03 -10.16
CA LEU A 28 -12.68 0.47 -10.83
C LEU A 28 -12.96 0.95 -12.25
N VAL A 29 -13.81 0.24 -13.00
CA VAL A 29 -14.20 0.68 -14.35
C VAL A 29 -14.89 2.04 -14.31
N VAL A 30 -15.88 2.20 -13.43
CA VAL A 30 -16.59 3.46 -13.26
C VAL A 30 -15.63 4.58 -12.83
N ALA A 31 -14.81 4.34 -11.81
CA ALA A 31 -13.83 5.31 -11.34
C ALA A 31 -12.83 5.69 -12.45
N THR A 32 -12.35 4.73 -13.25
CA THR A 32 -11.43 4.98 -14.37
C THR A 32 -12.04 5.93 -15.39
N VAL A 33 -13.32 5.75 -15.74
CA VAL A 33 -14.03 6.67 -16.65
C VAL A 33 -14.05 8.10 -16.09
N PHE A 34 -14.38 8.26 -14.81
CA PHE A 34 -14.38 9.59 -14.18
C PHE A 34 -12.97 10.20 -14.13
N MET A 35 -11.97 9.41 -13.72
CA MET A 35 -10.58 9.88 -13.62
C MET A 35 -9.99 10.21 -14.99
N TYR A 36 -10.43 9.57 -16.07
CA TYR A 36 -10.01 9.91 -17.43
C TYR A 36 -10.33 11.36 -17.80
N PHE A 37 -11.51 11.87 -17.42
CA PHE A 37 -11.88 13.27 -17.63
C PHE A 37 -11.14 14.23 -16.69
N ALA A 38 -10.76 13.78 -15.50
CA ALA A 38 -9.96 14.56 -14.54
C ALA A 38 -8.46 14.58 -14.87
N THR A 39 -7.99 13.75 -15.80
CA THR A 39 -6.56 13.56 -16.10
C THR A 39 -5.80 14.86 -16.39
N PRO A 40 -6.32 15.87 -17.13
CA PRO A 40 -5.57 17.11 -17.37
C PRO A 40 -5.11 17.77 -16.06
N THR A 41 -6.02 17.92 -15.10
CA THR A 41 -5.69 18.48 -13.77
C THR A 41 -4.73 17.59 -12.98
N LEU A 42 -4.90 16.26 -13.07
CA LEU A 42 -4.00 15.30 -12.40
C LEU A 42 -2.58 15.36 -12.95
N VAL A 43 -2.42 15.50 -14.26
CA VAL A 43 -1.10 15.65 -14.89
C VAL A 43 -0.37 16.90 -14.39
N ASP A 44 -1.10 17.99 -14.22
CA ASP A 44 -0.49 19.24 -13.71
C ASP A 44 0.01 19.06 -12.28
N ILE A 45 -0.75 18.37 -11.42
CA ILE A 45 -0.32 18.03 -10.05
C ILE A 45 0.89 17.08 -10.07
N LEU A 46 0.85 16.01 -10.86
CA LEU A 46 1.90 15.00 -10.93
C LEU A 46 3.20 15.52 -11.56
N LYS A 47 3.17 16.65 -12.27
CA LYS A 47 4.39 17.28 -12.80
C LYS A 47 5.16 18.07 -11.75
N ASP A 48 4.56 18.49 -10.66
CA ASP A 48 5.22 19.38 -9.68
C ASP A 48 6.49 18.77 -9.09
N PRO A 49 6.53 17.51 -8.60
CA PRO A 49 7.75 16.91 -8.08
C PRO A 49 8.85 16.79 -9.14
N ILE A 50 8.45 16.54 -10.40
CA ILE A 50 9.37 16.39 -11.53
C ILE A 50 9.90 17.74 -11.96
N ASN A 51 9.04 18.75 -12.06
CA ASN A 51 9.44 20.11 -12.46
C ASN A 51 10.48 20.71 -11.51
N GLY A 52 10.39 20.41 -10.21
CA GLY A 52 11.38 20.81 -9.22
C GLY A 52 12.77 20.19 -9.45
N ALA A 53 12.85 19.03 -10.10
CA ALA A 53 14.08 18.33 -10.41
C ALA A 53 14.69 18.70 -11.79
N LEU A 54 13.91 19.33 -12.69
CA LEU A 54 14.36 19.78 -14.01
C LEU A 54 15.24 21.02 -13.92
N LYS A 55 16.30 21.07 -14.75
CA LYS A 55 17.15 22.26 -14.91
C LYS A 55 16.65 23.13 -16.07
N GLU A 56 17.19 24.37 -16.13
CA GLU A 56 16.90 25.29 -17.22
C GLU A 56 17.21 24.65 -18.57
N GLY A 57 16.23 24.67 -19.49
CA GLY A 57 16.31 24.07 -20.82
C GLY A 57 15.91 22.60 -20.93
N GLU A 58 15.72 21.90 -19.80
CA GLU A 58 15.15 20.53 -19.82
C GLU A 58 13.63 20.60 -19.87
N GLN A 59 12.99 19.74 -20.66
CA GLN A 59 11.55 19.65 -20.81
C GLN A 59 11.10 18.20 -20.81
N LEU A 60 9.91 17.94 -20.24
CA LEU A 60 9.26 16.65 -20.34
C LEU A 60 8.75 16.44 -21.75
N LEU A 61 9.15 15.34 -22.37
CA LEU A 61 8.83 15.01 -23.75
C LEU A 61 7.75 13.93 -23.84
N VAL A 62 6.87 14.07 -24.85
CA VAL A 62 5.95 13.01 -25.26
C VAL A 62 6.44 12.51 -26.62
N MET A 63 7.01 11.31 -26.65
CA MET A 63 7.77 10.81 -27.82
C MET A 63 6.90 10.14 -28.88
N THR A 64 5.66 9.78 -28.57
CA THR A 64 4.80 9.06 -29.52
C THR A 64 3.49 9.79 -29.77
N SER A 65 2.96 9.67 -30.99
CA SER A 65 1.67 10.29 -31.36
C SER A 65 0.49 9.78 -30.53
N LEU A 66 0.54 8.54 -30.06
CA LEU A 66 -0.45 7.93 -29.16
C LEU A 66 -0.12 8.14 -27.70
N GLY A 67 1.05 8.73 -27.37
CA GLY A 67 1.53 8.89 -25.99
C GLY A 67 0.56 9.67 -25.12
N GLY A 68 -0.05 10.73 -25.66
CA GLY A 68 -1.03 11.50 -24.91
C GLY A 68 -2.28 10.70 -24.50
N PHE A 69 -2.76 9.77 -25.33
CA PHE A 69 -3.84 8.86 -24.98
C PHE A 69 -3.39 7.82 -23.96
N SER A 70 -2.24 7.19 -24.18
CA SER A 70 -1.67 6.18 -23.30
C SER A 70 -1.45 6.74 -21.89
N ILE A 71 -0.83 7.92 -21.77
CA ILE A 71 -0.60 8.61 -20.52
C ILE A 71 -1.92 8.86 -19.78
N LYS A 72 -2.93 9.44 -20.46
CA LYS A 72 -4.23 9.71 -19.85
C LYS A 72 -4.89 8.45 -19.32
N PHE A 73 -4.87 7.38 -20.09
CA PHE A 73 -5.49 6.12 -19.70
C PHE A 73 -4.76 5.45 -18.53
N ASN A 74 -3.42 5.46 -18.55
CA ASN A 74 -2.58 4.95 -17.46
C ASN A 74 -2.81 5.70 -16.15
N ILE A 75 -2.85 7.03 -16.20
CA ILE A 75 -3.14 7.87 -15.02
C ILE A 75 -4.54 7.55 -14.50
N ALA A 76 -5.54 7.53 -15.38
CA ALA A 76 -6.93 7.27 -14.99
C ALA A 76 -7.09 5.95 -14.25
N ILE A 77 -6.48 4.86 -14.73
CA ILE A 77 -6.55 3.54 -14.07
C ILE A 77 -5.87 3.59 -12.70
N LYS A 78 -4.64 4.10 -12.61
CA LYS A 78 -3.87 4.08 -11.35
C LYS A 78 -4.49 4.97 -10.28
N VAL A 79 -4.94 6.16 -10.67
CA VAL A 79 -5.64 7.05 -9.74
C VAL A 79 -6.99 6.46 -9.35
N ALA A 80 -7.71 5.79 -10.25
CA ALA A 80 -8.93 5.06 -9.90
C ALA A 80 -8.67 3.97 -8.85
N VAL A 81 -7.57 3.21 -8.98
CA VAL A 81 -7.16 2.23 -7.96
C VAL A 81 -6.93 2.90 -6.61
N ALA A 82 -6.17 4.00 -6.57
CA ALA A 82 -5.90 4.74 -5.34
C ALA A 82 -7.19 5.30 -4.72
N MET A 83 -8.08 5.87 -5.52
CA MET A 83 -9.37 6.41 -5.04
C MET A 83 -10.36 5.34 -4.59
N CYS A 84 -10.31 4.15 -5.20
CA CYS A 84 -11.15 3.02 -4.80
C CYS A 84 -10.58 2.23 -3.61
N THR A 85 -9.38 2.57 -3.11
CA THR A 85 -8.76 1.85 -1.98
C THR A 85 -9.67 1.70 -0.76
N PRO A 86 -10.42 2.71 -0.29
CA PRO A 86 -11.32 2.54 0.85
C PRO A 86 -12.36 1.44 0.60
N MET A 87 -12.91 1.39 -0.61
CA MET A 87 -13.87 0.37 -0.98
C MET A 87 -13.22 -1.00 -1.16
N ILE A 88 -12.01 -1.05 -1.71
CA ILE A 88 -11.24 -2.30 -1.85
C ILE A 88 -10.94 -2.87 -0.47
N ILE A 89 -10.45 -2.06 0.48
CA ILE A 89 -10.19 -2.46 1.87
C ILE A 89 -11.48 -2.97 2.51
N TRP A 90 -12.60 -2.27 2.32
CA TRP A 90 -13.90 -2.72 2.81
C TRP A 90 -14.28 -4.09 2.26
N GLN A 91 -14.14 -4.34 0.95
CA GLN A 91 -14.47 -5.63 0.34
C GLN A 91 -13.57 -6.76 0.84
N ILE A 92 -12.27 -6.48 1.04
CA ILE A 92 -11.33 -7.45 1.62
C ILE A 92 -11.73 -7.79 3.06
N LEU A 93 -11.92 -6.80 3.93
CA LEU A 93 -12.29 -7.04 5.32
C LEU A 93 -13.66 -7.71 5.45
N ALA A 94 -14.61 -7.32 4.61
CA ALA A 94 -15.93 -7.91 4.58
C ALA A 94 -15.93 -9.39 4.12
N PHE A 95 -14.97 -9.78 3.28
CA PHE A 95 -14.75 -11.18 2.92
C PHE A 95 -14.29 -12.03 4.12
N PHE A 96 -13.51 -11.44 5.03
CA PHE A 96 -13.08 -12.11 6.26
C PHE A 96 -14.09 -12.03 7.41
N LEU A 97 -15.14 -11.19 7.30
CA LEU A 97 -16.17 -11.02 8.34
C LEU A 97 -16.79 -12.34 8.86
N PRO A 98 -17.10 -13.35 8.02
CA PRO A 98 -17.65 -14.61 8.49
C PRO A 98 -16.70 -15.39 9.41
N ALA A 99 -15.39 -15.22 9.22
CA ALA A 99 -14.35 -15.89 10.01
C ALA A 99 -14.09 -15.18 11.35
N LEU A 100 -14.50 -13.91 11.51
CA LEU A 100 -14.30 -13.12 12.72
C LEU A 100 -15.32 -13.45 13.80
N ARG A 101 -14.88 -13.45 15.07
CA ARG A 101 -15.76 -13.60 16.24
C ARG A 101 -16.73 -12.41 16.34
N PRO A 102 -17.94 -12.59 16.93
CA PRO A 102 -18.94 -11.53 17.05
C PRO A 102 -18.40 -10.25 17.67
N ASN A 103 -17.52 -10.36 18.68
CA ASN A 103 -16.89 -9.23 19.35
C ASN A 103 -15.82 -8.49 18.50
N GLU A 104 -15.30 -9.14 17.48
CA GLU A 104 -14.26 -8.60 16.60
C GLU A 104 -14.87 -7.81 15.42
N ARG A 105 -16.09 -8.18 15.00
CA ARG A 105 -16.81 -7.53 13.89
C ARG A 105 -17.02 -6.04 14.08
N LYS A 106 -17.17 -5.57 15.30
CA LYS A 106 -17.33 -4.14 15.62
C LYS A 106 -16.11 -3.29 15.26
N TRP A 107 -14.93 -3.93 15.12
CA TRP A 107 -13.69 -3.24 14.77
C TRP A 107 -13.50 -3.04 13.27
N VAL A 108 -14.32 -3.68 12.42
CA VAL A 108 -14.16 -3.64 10.95
C VAL A 108 -14.32 -2.21 10.41
N VAL A 109 -15.36 -1.48 10.83
CA VAL A 109 -15.60 -0.11 10.37
C VAL A 109 -14.46 0.84 10.81
N PRO A 110 -14.06 0.88 12.09
CA PRO A 110 -12.89 1.66 12.49
C PRO A 110 -11.61 1.26 11.73
N THR A 111 -11.42 -0.02 11.46
CA THR A 111 -10.26 -0.51 10.69
C THR A 111 -10.22 0.06 9.28
N VAL A 112 -11.35 0.06 8.57
CA VAL A 112 -11.43 0.64 7.21
C VAL A 112 -11.08 2.12 7.22
N LEU A 113 -11.57 2.87 8.21
CA LEU A 113 -11.28 4.30 8.33
C LEU A 113 -9.78 4.54 8.60
N ILE A 114 -9.19 3.81 9.54
CA ILE A 114 -7.76 3.92 9.87
C ILE A 114 -6.91 3.52 8.65
N ALA A 115 -7.22 2.38 8.01
CA ALA A 115 -6.55 1.92 6.81
C ALA A 115 -6.62 2.98 5.69
N THR A 116 -7.80 3.51 5.43
CA THR A 116 -7.95 4.58 4.42
C THR A 116 -7.06 5.78 4.72
N VAL A 117 -7.01 6.23 5.97
CA VAL A 117 -6.16 7.35 6.38
C VAL A 117 -4.68 7.01 6.22
N LEU A 118 -4.26 5.81 6.65
CA LEU A 118 -2.87 5.36 6.49
C LEU A 118 -2.47 5.28 5.01
N PHE A 119 -3.31 4.69 4.17
CA PHE A 119 -3.04 4.60 2.73
C PHE A 119 -2.80 5.99 2.11
N PHE A 120 -3.72 6.93 2.32
CA PHE A 120 -3.57 8.27 1.78
C PHE A 120 -2.40 9.03 2.42
N ALA A 121 -2.10 8.79 3.69
CA ALA A 121 -0.90 9.34 4.34
C ALA A 121 0.38 8.82 3.63
N GLY A 122 0.44 7.54 3.27
CA GLY A 122 1.54 6.96 2.51
C GLY A 122 1.66 7.54 1.10
N VAL A 123 0.53 7.73 0.40
CA VAL A 123 0.48 8.38 -0.91
C VAL A 123 1.03 9.80 -0.84
N VAL A 124 0.52 10.61 0.10
CA VAL A 124 0.97 12.01 0.30
C VAL A 124 2.43 12.08 0.74
N PHE A 125 2.86 11.18 1.63
CA PHE A 125 4.25 11.10 2.05
C PHE A 125 5.19 10.81 0.86
N CYS A 126 4.81 9.87 0.01
CA CYS A 126 5.56 9.57 -1.21
C CYS A 126 5.66 10.78 -2.13
N TYR A 127 4.53 11.42 -2.43
CA TYR A 127 4.45 12.58 -3.30
C TYR A 127 5.32 13.76 -2.80
N MET A 128 5.26 14.06 -1.49
CA MET A 128 5.93 15.23 -0.92
C MET A 128 7.44 15.03 -0.67
N PHE A 129 7.87 13.81 -0.33
CA PHE A 129 9.24 13.57 0.13
C PHE A 129 10.02 12.62 -0.76
N ILE A 130 9.39 11.53 -1.23
CA ILE A 130 10.11 10.48 -1.93
C ILE A 130 10.24 10.78 -3.42
N ALA A 131 9.14 11.18 -4.07
CA ALA A 131 9.14 11.44 -5.51
C ALA A 131 10.12 12.56 -5.91
N PRO A 132 10.19 13.74 -5.23
CA PRO A 132 11.18 14.75 -5.55
C PRO A 132 12.63 14.25 -5.42
N ALA A 133 12.95 13.56 -4.31
CA ALA A 133 14.29 13.03 -4.06
C ALA A 133 14.69 11.95 -5.08
N ALA A 134 13.74 11.08 -5.45
CA ALA A 134 13.95 10.04 -6.44
C ALA A 134 14.24 10.64 -7.83
N PHE A 135 13.43 11.62 -8.24
CA PHE A 135 13.58 12.23 -9.56
C PHE A 135 14.83 13.10 -9.66
N GLU A 136 15.19 13.82 -8.62
CA GLU A 136 16.43 14.57 -8.58
C GLU A 136 17.65 13.65 -8.76
N TRP A 137 17.65 12.50 -8.07
CA TRP A 137 18.72 11.53 -8.21
C TRP A 137 18.75 10.89 -9.62
N LEU A 138 17.60 10.43 -10.15
CA LEU A 138 17.50 9.79 -11.47
C LEU A 138 17.97 10.73 -12.59
N LEU A 139 17.54 11.99 -12.56
CA LEU A 139 17.96 13.00 -13.52
C LEU A 139 19.43 13.36 -13.31
N GLY A 140 19.90 13.37 -12.06
CA GLY A 140 21.31 13.55 -11.72
C GLY A 140 22.19 12.51 -12.40
N GLU A 141 21.86 11.23 -12.27
CA GLU A 141 22.58 10.13 -12.93
C GLU A 141 22.54 10.24 -14.44
N THR A 142 21.38 10.52 -15.02
CA THR A 142 21.22 10.68 -16.47
C THR A 142 22.15 11.78 -17.01
N ARG A 143 22.29 12.90 -16.28
CA ARG A 143 23.16 14.03 -16.67
C ARG A 143 24.64 13.67 -16.65
N THR A 144 25.06 12.65 -15.90
CA THR A 144 26.46 12.19 -15.91
C THR A 144 26.85 11.50 -17.20
N ILE A 145 25.87 10.95 -17.93
CA ILE A 145 26.06 10.15 -19.14
C ILE A 145 25.75 10.96 -20.40
N GLY A 146 24.80 11.91 -20.31
CA GLY A 146 24.36 12.69 -21.47
C GLY A 146 23.36 13.79 -21.12
N ALA A 147 22.76 14.40 -22.15
CA ALA A 147 21.69 15.36 -21.95
C ALA A 147 20.40 14.65 -21.47
N ALA A 148 19.82 15.15 -20.40
CA ALA A 148 18.56 14.60 -19.90
C ALA A 148 17.40 15.03 -20.81
N ALA A 149 16.69 14.06 -21.39
CA ALA A 149 15.47 14.25 -22.16
C ALA A 149 14.35 13.33 -21.60
N PRO A 150 13.85 13.65 -20.40
CA PRO A 150 12.95 12.75 -19.70
C PRO A 150 11.59 12.62 -20.41
N GLN A 151 11.09 11.37 -20.49
CA GLN A 151 9.77 11.10 -21.04
C GLN A 151 8.71 11.27 -19.95
N LEU A 152 7.67 12.06 -20.25
CA LEU A 152 6.57 12.31 -19.33
C LEU A 152 5.87 11.01 -18.89
N GLU A 153 5.71 10.04 -19.82
CA GLU A 153 5.02 8.78 -19.55
C GLU A 153 5.75 7.95 -18.50
N ASP A 154 7.08 7.81 -18.63
CA ASP A 154 7.90 7.01 -17.72
C ASP A 154 7.90 7.60 -16.31
N PHE A 155 8.04 8.93 -16.20
CA PHE A 155 8.06 9.60 -14.90
C PHE A 155 6.71 9.49 -14.19
N ILE A 156 5.62 9.83 -14.84
CA ILE A 156 4.27 9.72 -14.24
C ILE A 156 3.94 8.27 -13.89
N ASN A 157 4.35 7.32 -14.75
CA ASN A 157 4.14 5.90 -14.47
C ASN A 157 4.89 5.45 -13.21
N THR A 158 6.15 5.83 -13.08
CA THR A 158 7.01 5.55 -11.93
C THR A 158 6.45 6.20 -10.67
N GLU A 159 6.10 7.49 -10.73
CA GLU A 159 5.53 8.23 -9.61
C GLU A 159 4.25 7.60 -9.06
N LEU A 160 3.29 7.30 -9.94
CA LEU A 160 2.02 6.68 -9.52
C LEU A 160 2.22 5.29 -8.92
N LEU A 161 3.14 4.49 -9.47
CA LEU A 161 3.46 3.17 -8.89
C LEU A 161 4.13 3.31 -7.53
N LEU A 162 5.06 4.25 -7.36
CA LEU A 162 5.66 4.57 -6.06
C LEU A 162 4.60 5.02 -5.05
N MET A 163 3.72 5.96 -5.42
CA MET A 163 2.66 6.46 -4.55
C MET A 163 1.72 5.34 -4.08
N ILE A 164 1.29 4.45 -4.98
CA ILE A 164 0.46 3.28 -4.62
C ILE A 164 1.26 2.33 -3.73
N GLY A 165 2.52 2.07 -4.07
CA GLY A 165 3.40 1.20 -3.28
C GLY A 165 3.61 1.70 -1.85
N PHE A 166 3.86 3.00 -1.66
CA PHE A 166 3.94 3.61 -0.34
C PHE A 166 2.60 3.58 0.39
N GLY A 167 1.48 3.87 -0.31
CA GLY A 167 0.15 3.73 0.26
C GLY A 167 -0.10 2.34 0.84
N VAL A 168 0.19 1.29 0.07
CA VAL A 168 0.06 -0.11 0.53
C VAL A 168 1.03 -0.42 1.67
N SER A 169 2.25 0.12 1.64
CA SER A 169 3.24 -0.10 2.70
C SER A 169 2.83 0.51 4.03
N PHE A 170 2.10 1.61 4.01
CA PHE A 170 1.54 2.23 5.21
C PHE A 170 0.43 1.40 5.88
N GLU A 171 -0.10 0.36 5.21
CA GLU A 171 -1.02 -0.61 5.83
C GLU A 171 -0.29 -1.62 6.74
N LEU A 172 1.03 -1.79 6.61
CA LEU A 172 1.82 -2.73 7.41
C LEU A 172 1.61 -2.60 8.92
N PRO A 173 1.62 -1.39 9.51
CA PRO A 173 1.38 -1.23 10.95
C PRO A 173 0.04 -1.81 11.39
N LEU A 174 -0.98 -1.60 10.57
CA LEU A 174 -2.33 -2.06 10.86
C LEU A 174 -2.44 -3.59 10.75
N ILE A 175 -1.81 -4.17 9.75
CA ILE A 175 -1.76 -5.63 9.55
C ILE A 175 -1.05 -6.30 10.73
N VAL A 176 0.15 -5.83 11.10
CA VAL A 176 0.92 -6.37 12.24
C VAL A 176 0.15 -6.24 13.55
N PHE A 177 -0.47 -5.08 13.77
CA PHE A 177 -1.29 -4.81 14.94
C PHE A 177 -2.45 -5.81 15.08
N TYR A 178 -3.24 -6.00 14.03
CA TYR A 178 -4.39 -6.91 14.09
C TYR A 178 -3.99 -8.37 14.19
N LEU A 179 -2.92 -8.81 13.51
CA LEU A 179 -2.41 -10.17 13.63
C LEU A 179 -2.03 -10.50 15.09
N ALA A 180 -1.46 -9.53 15.79
CA ALA A 180 -1.07 -9.71 17.19
C ALA A 180 -2.28 -9.58 18.15
N VAL A 181 -3.15 -8.58 17.97
CA VAL A 181 -4.29 -8.32 18.86
C VAL A 181 -5.36 -9.42 18.79
N PHE A 182 -5.54 -10.02 17.61
CA PHE A 182 -6.44 -11.17 17.43
C PHE A 182 -5.77 -12.51 17.76
N HIS A 183 -4.53 -12.50 18.28
CA HIS A 183 -3.75 -13.68 18.63
C HIS A 183 -3.56 -14.68 17.45
N ILE A 184 -3.60 -14.18 16.22
CA ILE A 184 -3.29 -14.98 15.02
C ILE A 184 -1.79 -15.27 15.00
N VAL A 185 -0.97 -14.25 15.28
CA VAL A 185 0.48 -14.35 15.44
C VAL A 185 0.85 -13.70 16.78
N PRO A 186 1.43 -14.44 17.73
CA PRO A 186 1.86 -13.88 19.02
C PRO A 186 2.91 -12.77 18.84
N TYR A 187 2.86 -11.73 19.68
CA TYR A 187 3.85 -10.65 19.68
C TYR A 187 5.29 -11.16 19.76
N ALA A 188 5.53 -12.18 20.60
CA ALA A 188 6.85 -12.79 20.77
C ALA A 188 7.42 -13.34 19.45
N THR A 189 6.56 -13.88 18.57
CA THR A 189 6.97 -14.43 17.26
C THR A 189 7.49 -13.32 16.35
N PHE A 190 6.82 -12.16 16.29
CA PHE A 190 7.32 -11.02 15.51
C PHE A 190 8.71 -10.57 15.96
N ARG A 191 8.94 -10.50 17.28
CA ARG A 191 10.25 -10.12 17.84
C ARG A 191 11.32 -11.20 17.65
N ALA A 192 10.97 -12.47 17.73
CA ALA A 192 11.90 -13.56 17.48
C ALA A 192 12.31 -13.67 16.00
N ALA A 193 11.35 -13.41 15.10
CA ALA A 193 11.52 -13.53 13.66
C ALA A 193 12.09 -12.26 12.98
N TRP A 194 12.55 -11.23 13.73
CA TRP A 194 12.96 -9.93 13.18
C TRP A 194 13.91 -10.01 11.98
N ARG A 195 14.86 -10.95 12.00
CA ARG A 195 15.83 -11.13 10.90
C ARG A 195 15.14 -11.52 9.59
N TYR A 196 14.19 -12.45 9.67
CA TYR A 196 13.42 -12.88 8.49
C TYR A 196 12.50 -11.78 7.99
N VAL A 197 11.84 -11.06 8.90
CA VAL A 197 10.95 -9.95 8.56
C VAL A 197 11.73 -8.85 7.84
N TYR A 198 12.91 -8.50 8.30
CA TYR A 198 13.75 -7.48 7.68
C TYR A 198 14.19 -7.88 6.26
N VAL A 199 14.58 -9.14 6.06
CA VAL A 199 14.91 -9.65 4.72
C VAL A 199 13.67 -9.66 3.81
N ILE A 200 12.52 -10.11 4.31
CA ILE A 200 11.27 -10.08 3.55
C ILE A 200 10.91 -8.65 3.15
N MET A 201 11.02 -7.68 4.07
CA MET A 201 10.76 -6.28 3.77
C MET A 201 11.70 -5.71 2.71
N LEU A 202 12.98 -6.10 2.71
CA LEU A 202 13.91 -5.71 1.66
C LEU A 202 13.47 -6.25 0.29
N VAL A 203 13.09 -7.54 0.22
CA VAL A 203 12.59 -8.15 -1.02
C VAL A 203 11.28 -7.49 -1.48
N VAL A 204 10.37 -7.23 -0.56
CA VAL A 204 9.10 -6.54 -0.86
C VAL A 204 9.36 -5.11 -1.36
N SER A 205 10.24 -4.36 -0.70
CA SER A 205 10.64 -3.01 -1.14
C SER A 205 11.19 -3.04 -2.56
N ALA A 206 12.10 -3.98 -2.85
CA ALA A 206 12.67 -4.14 -4.19
C ALA A 206 11.64 -4.54 -5.26
N SER A 207 10.58 -5.24 -4.86
CA SER A 207 9.51 -5.65 -5.78
C SER A 207 8.49 -4.54 -6.05
N ILE A 208 8.31 -3.62 -5.10
CA ILE A 208 7.35 -2.51 -5.21
C ILE A 208 7.97 -1.31 -5.93
N THR A 209 9.29 -1.07 -5.76
CA THR A 209 9.97 0.04 -6.43
C THR A 209 10.06 -0.21 -7.94
N PRO A 210 9.44 0.63 -8.78
CA PRO A 210 9.38 0.40 -10.22
C PRO A 210 10.67 0.82 -10.94
N ASP A 211 11.44 1.68 -10.33
CA ASP A 211 12.75 2.13 -10.79
C ASP A 211 13.85 1.30 -10.13
N ALA A 212 14.87 0.95 -10.89
CA ALA A 212 16.02 0.22 -10.36
C ALA A 212 16.98 1.11 -9.52
N SER A 213 16.49 2.24 -8.96
CA SER A 213 17.33 3.16 -8.22
C SER A 213 17.60 2.67 -6.79
N PRO A 214 18.86 2.71 -6.33
CA PRO A 214 19.17 2.37 -4.95
C PRO A 214 18.56 3.36 -3.95
N VAL A 215 18.29 4.59 -4.38
CA VAL A 215 17.76 5.66 -3.52
C VAL A 215 16.32 5.36 -3.13
N THR A 216 15.44 5.11 -4.10
CA THR A 216 14.03 4.75 -3.84
C THR A 216 13.92 3.45 -3.06
N LEU A 217 14.76 2.46 -3.37
CA LEU A 217 14.81 1.20 -2.62
C LEU A 217 15.17 1.41 -1.15
N ILE A 218 16.23 2.20 -0.88
CA ILE A 218 16.67 2.48 0.50
C ILE A 218 15.60 3.26 1.26
N PHE A 219 15.00 4.29 0.66
CA PHE A 219 13.92 5.04 1.28
C PHE A 219 12.70 4.16 1.58
N MET A 220 12.25 3.36 0.60
CA MET A 220 11.14 2.44 0.77
C MET A 220 11.40 1.45 1.90
N TYR A 221 12.58 0.82 1.91
CA TYR A 221 13.00 -0.10 2.94
C TYR A 221 13.06 0.54 4.33
N ALA A 222 13.68 1.72 4.44
CA ALA A 222 13.78 2.46 5.71
C ALA A 222 12.40 2.82 6.27
N VAL A 223 11.48 3.28 5.40
CA VAL A 223 10.11 3.59 5.79
C VAL A 223 9.38 2.32 6.25
N MET A 224 9.46 1.22 5.50
CA MET A 224 8.82 -0.05 5.89
C MET A 224 9.35 -0.57 7.24
N LEU A 225 10.67 -0.49 7.48
CA LEU A 225 11.25 -0.86 8.78
C LEU A 225 10.74 0.04 9.91
N SER A 226 10.71 1.35 9.68
CA SER A 226 10.23 2.32 10.67
C SER A 226 8.76 2.07 11.02
N LEU A 227 7.92 1.83 10.02
CA LEU A 227 6.51 1.50 10.19
C LEU A 227 6.31 0.19 10.96
N TYR A 228 7.12 -0.83 10.66
CA TYR A 228 7.09 -2.10 11.37
C TYR A 228 7.46 -1.95 12.86
N GLU A 229 8.54 -1.23 13.18
CA GLU A 229 8.94 -1.02 14.57
C GLU A 229 7.90 -0.17 15.34
N VAL A 230 7.32 0.85 14.69
CA VAL A 230 6.19 1.61 15.27
C VAL A 230 4.99 0.70 15.53
N ALA A 231 4.64 -0.18 14.58
CA ALA A 231 3.56 -1.15 14.76
C ALA A 231 3.81 -2.07 15.95
N LEU A 232 5.02 -2.59 16.09
CA LEU A 232 5.40 -3.43 17.23
C LEU A 232 5.35 -2.66 18.55
N MET A 233 5.77 -1.39 18.55
CA MET A 233 5.70 -0.54 19.73
C MET A 233 4.24 -0.34 20.16
N VAL A 234 3.36 0.07 19.27
CA VAL A 234 1.93 0.26 19.55
C VAL A 234 1.29 -1.06 20.01
N THR A 235 1.56 -2.15 19.31
CA THR A 235 1.06 -3.49 19.66
C THR A 235 1.49 -3.90 21.07
N ARG A 236 2.76 -3.67 21.41
CA ARG A 236 3.29 -3.95 22.76
C ARG A 236 2.48 -3.22 23.85
N PHE A 237 2.23 -1.92 23.66
CA PHE A 237 1.45 -1.15 24.62
C PHE A 237 0.03 -1.68 24.79
N VAL A 238 -0.64 -1.99 23.68
CA VAL A 238 -2.03 -2.48 23.69
C VAL A 238 -2.13 -3.89 24.31
N VAL A 239 -1.24 -4.81 23.92
CA VAL A 239 -1.22 -6.17 24.49
C VAL A 239 -0.85 -6.12 25.97
N MET A 240 0.10 -5.28 26.36
CA MET A 240 0.46 -5.11 27.78
C MET A 240 -0.70 -4.54 28.61
N ALA A 241 -1.46 -3.59 28.08
CA ALA A 241 -2.61 -2.99 28.76
C ALA A 241 -3.78 -3.98 28.87
N ARG A 242 -3.97 -4.88 27.88
CA ARG A 242 -5.07 -5.84 27.84
C ARG A 242 -4.77 -7.14 28.57
N ASP A 243 -3.62 -7.75 28.31
CA ASP A 243 -3.28 -9.12 28.70
C ASP A 243 -2.12 -9.16 29.73
N GLY A 244 -1.59 -8.00 30.12
CA GLY A 244 -0.43 -7.89 31.03
C GLY A 244 0.86 -8.40 30.42
N LYS A 245 1.90 -8.60 31.27
CA LYS A 245 3.21 -9.10 30.81
C LYS A 245 3.15 -10.51 30.22
N ALA A 246 2.20 -11.33 30.65
CA ALA A 246 2.01 -12.69 30.14
C ALA A 246 1.63 -12.71 28.65
N GLY A 247 0.85 -11.73 28.18
CA GLY A 247 0.47 -11.62 26.76
C GLY A 247 1.65 -11.36 25.82
N LEU A 248 2.73 -10.78 26.31
CA LEU A 248 3.95 -10.53 25.51
C LEU A 248 4.83 -11.78 25.32
N THR A 249 4.75 -12.74 26.25
CA THR A 249 5.62 -13.95 26.27
C THR A 249 4.87 -15.22 25.87
N ALA A 250 3.53 -15.16 25.75
CA ALA A 250 2.71 -16.30 25.38
C ALA A 250 3.05 -16.76 23.95
N VAL A 251 3.88 -17.78 23.83
CA VAL A 251 4.01 -18.58 22.61
C VAL A 251 2.77 -19.47 22.57
N SER A 252 1.91 -19.30 21.56
CA SER A 252 0.70 -20.12 21.42
C SER A 252 1.08 -21.57 21.14
N TYR A 253 1.08 -22.41 22.17
CA TYR A 253 1.16 -23.88 22.06
C TYR A 253 -0.20 -24.51 21.68
N THR A 254 -1.09 -23.82 20.99
CA THR A 254 -2.45 -24.31 20.69
C THR A 254 -2.53 -25.23 19.48
N HIS A 255 -1.43 -25.81 19.01
CA HIS A 255 -1.46 -26.79 17.91
C HIS A 255 -0.99 -28.19 18.26
N LEU A 256 -1.15 -28.62 19.54
CA LEU A 256 -0.97 -30.02 19.94
C LEU A 256 -2.12 -30.43 20.84
N ARG A 257 -3.34 -30.51 20.28
CA ARG A 257 -4.41 -31.46 20.75
C ARG A 257 -5.50 -31.55 19.70
#